data_7b9690629b3a840849310f20c703abf4
#
_entry.id   7b9690629b3a840849310f20c703abf4
#
_cell.length_a   1.000
_cell.length_b   1.000
_cell.length_c   1.000
_cell.angle_alpha   90.00
_cell.angle_beta   90.00
_cell.angle_gamma   90.00
#
_symmetry.space_group_name_H-M   'P 1'
#
loop_
_entity.id
_entity.type
_entity.pdbx_description
1 polymer ?
#
loop_
_entity_poly.entity_id
_entity_poly.type
_entity_poly.pdbx_seq_one_letter_code
_entity_poly.pdbx_strand_id
1 'polypeptide(L)'
;MCPIALASHLLGDNWMPIIIRDIALFDRRTFNDILKNNLEKISIGSLTSRLQRLVHLEMLEVTDDDTHSQKRIYSLTESGIGFVPVVFKMASWTAEFRNPSPVIVAMSQPYVDGDAGAIDFFLKTMRDIHIHKTTVPEPLWWKV
;
A
#
# COMPACT_ATOMS: atom_id res chain seq x y z
N MET A 1 16.90 12.75 -16.57
CA MET A 1 16.42 13.19 -15.22
C MET A 1 16.97 12.27 -14.16
N CYS A 2 17.41 12.80 -13.02
CA CYS A 2 17.88 11.99 -11.90
C CYS A 2 16.76 11.05 -11.41
N PRO A 3 17.03 9.75 -11.16
CA PRO A 3 16.00 8.82 -10.67
C PRO A 3 15.35 9.26 -9.35
N ILE A 4 16.13 9.84 -8.44
CA ILE A 4 15.61 10.37 -7.17
C ILE A 4 14.66 11.54 -7.43
N ALA A 5 15.04 12.47 -8.31
CA ALA A 5 14.20 13.61 -8.65
C ALA A 5 12.89 13.16 -9.33
N LEU A 6 12.97 12.17 -10.21
CA LEU A 6 11.79 11.61 -10.86
C LEU A 6 10.85 10.96 -9.83
N ALA A 7 11.38 10.10 -8.96
CA ALA A 7 10.59 9.47 -7.91
C ALA A 7 9.96 10.51 -6.97
N SER A 8 10.71 11.54 -6.57
CA SER A 8 10.20 12.64 -5.74
C SER A 8 9.07 13.40 -6.42
N HIS A 9 9.16 13.57 -7.72
CA HIS A 9 8.14 14.27 -8.52
C HIS A 9 6.85 13.45 -8.65
N LEU A 10 6.99 12.15 -8.84
CA LEU A 10 5.85 11.23 -8.97
C LEU A 10 5.16 10.97 -7.62
N LEU A 11 5.96 10.84 -6.56
CA LEU A 11 5.54 10.34 -5.26
C LEU A 11 5.67 11.40 -4.14
N GLY A 12 6.05 12.61 -4.45
CA GLY A 12 6.27 13.71 -3.51
C GLY A 12 5.01 14.29 -2.88
N ASP A 13 4.12 13.40 -2.49
CA ASP A 13 2.81 13.67 -1.93
C ASP A 13 2.65 12.77 -0.69
N ASN A 14 2.24 13.34 0.43
CA ASN A 14 2.09 12.57 1.68
C ASN A 14 1.04 11.47 1.61
N TRP A 15 0.05 11.56 0.74
CA TRP A 15 -1.02 10.57 0.66
C TRP A 15 -0.68 9.35 -0.17
N MET A 16 0.22 9.47 -1.15
CA MET A 16 0.55 8.36 -2.06
C MET A 16 1.10 7.13 -1.33
N PRO A 17 2.15 7.27 -0.48
CA PRO A 17 2.65 6.14 0.30
C PRO A 17 1.61 5.58 1.28
N ILE A 18 0.79 6.44 1.86
CA ILE A 18 -0.26 6.05 2.83
C ILE A 18 -1.33 5.20 2.15
N ILE A 19 -1.79 5.57 0.95
CA ILE A 19 -2.78 4.80 0.21
C ILE A 19 -2.21 3.44 -0.22
N ILE A 20 -0.97 3.41 -0.72
CA ILE A 20 -0.29 2.14 -1.05
C ILE A 20 -0.19 1.24 0.19
N ARG A 21 0.17 1.80 1.35
CA ARG A 21 0.18 1.08 2.63
C ARG A 21 -1.19 0.48 2.94
N ASP A 22 -2.25 1.27 2.85
CA ASP A 22 -3.61 0.84 3.17
C ASP A 22 -4.06 -0.34 2.29
N ILE A 23 -3.74 -0.28 0.99
CA ILE A 23 -4.07 -1.35 0.06
C ILE A 23 -3.19 -2.59 0.31
N ALA A 24 -1.88 -2.40 0.45
CA ALA A 24 -0.94 -3.51 0.57
C ALA A 24 -0.99 -4.21 1.94
N LEU A 25 -0.93 -3.44 3.03
CA LEU A 25 -0.82 -4.01 4.37
C LEU A 25 -2.16 -4.31 5.02
N PHE A 26 -3.19 -3.54 4.71
CA PHE A 26 -4.50 -3.68 5.35
C PHE A 26 -5.58 -4.24 4.41
N ASP A 27 -5.24 -4.55 3.17
CA ASP A 27 -6.16 -5.08 2.15
C ASP A 27 -7.44 -4.23 1.99
N ARG A 28 -7.29 -2.92 2.14
CA ARG A 28 -8.36 -1.95 1.91
C ARG A 28 -8.41 -1.61 0.44
N ARG A 29 -9.32 -2.23 -0.28
CA ARG A 29 -9.28 -2.24 -1.74
C ARG A 29 -10.40 -1.46 -2.41
N THR A 30 -11.28 -0.85 -1.63
CA THR A 30 -12.35 0.01 -2.13
C THR A 30 -12.20 1.42 -1.61
N PHE A 31 -12.80 2.37 -2.31
CA PHE A 31 -12.83 3.77 -1.88
C PHE A 31 -13.37 3.91 -0.45
N ASN A 32 -14.50 3.24 -0.18
CA ASN A 32 -15.14 3.33 1.14
C ASN A 32 -14.31 2.66 2.23
N ASP A 33 -13.64 1.55 1.95
CA ASP A 33 -12.77 0.90 2.93
C ASP A 33 -11.62 1.82 3.34
N ILE A 34 -10.97 2.45 2.38
CA ILE A 34 -9.87 3.38 2.64
C ILE A 34 -10.40 4.59 3.41
N LEU A 35 -11.46 5.21 2.91
CA LEU A 35 -12.01 6.42 3.52
C LEU A 35 -12.42 6.21 4.98
N LYS A 36 -13.10 5.09 5.24
CA LYS A 36 -13.62 4.77 6.57
C LYS A 36 -12.54 4.39 7.57
N ASN A 37 -11.52 3.66 7.13
CA ASN A 37 -10.55 3.03 8.02
C ASN A 37 -9.16 3.68 8.01
N ASN A 38 -8.92 4.67 7.16
CA ASN A 38 -7.65 5.37 7.10
C ASN A 38 -7.33 6.06 8.43
N LEU A 39 -6.17 5.74 9.01
CA LEU A 39 -5.77 6.24 10.34
C LEU A 39 -5.54 7.75 10.33
N GLU A 40 -5.04 8.29 9.23
CA GLU A 40 -4.73 9.71 9.05
C GLU A 40 -5.94 10.55 8.64
N LYS A 41 -7.12 9.91 8.52
CA LYS A 41 -8.40 10.60 8.23
C LYS A 41 -8.39 11.36 6.91
N ILE A 42 -7.97 10.67 5.84
CA ILE A 42 -7.97 11.26 4.49
C ILE A 42 -9.35 11.79 4.11
N SER A 43 -9.38 12.96 3.47
CA SER A 43 -10.64 13.54 2.96
C SER A 43 -11.10 12.86 1.68
N ILE A 44 -12.39 12.97 1.37
CA ILE A 44 -12.98 12.47 0.13
C ILE A 44 -12.26 13.04 -1.09
N GLY A 45 -12.01 14.35 -1.12
CA GLY A 45 -11.35 15.01 -2.23
C GLY A 45 -9.90 14.55 -2.42
N SER A 46 -9.15 14.41 -1.33
CA SER A 46 -7.77 13.91 -1.37
C SER A 46 -7.71 12.46 -1.84
N LEU A 47 -8.58 11.60 -1.32
CA LEU A 47 -8.62 10.20 -1.72
C LEU A 47 -9.01 10.05 -3.20
N THR A 48 -10.03 10.78 -3.65
CA THR A 48 -10.47 10.76 -5.05
C THR A 48 -9.31 11.13 -5.98
N SER A 49 -8.66 12.26 -5.73
CA SER A 49 -7.59 12.75 -6.62
C SER A 49 -6.36 11.83 -6.61
N ARG A 50 -6.00 11.25 -5.45
CA ARG A 50 -4.82 10.39 -5.34
C ARG A 50 -5.06 9.00 -5.93
N LEU A 51 -6.24 8.42 -5.77
CA LEU A 51 -6.57 7.17 -6.45
C LEU A 51 -6.54 7.33 -7.98
N GLN A 52 -7.09 8.41 -8.51
CA GLN A 52 -7.02 8.72 -9.94
C GLN A 52 -5.56 8.86 -10.40
N ARG A 53 -4.73 9.54 -9.62
CA ARG A 53 -3.31 9.71 -9.93
C ARG A 53 -2.55 8.38 -9.90
N LEU A 54 -2.78 7.54 -8.91
CA LEU A 54 -2.15 6.23 -8.81
C LEU A 54 -2.52 5.32 -9.98
N VAL A 55 -3.77 5.37 -10.44
CA VAL A 55 -4.20 4.65 -11.65
C VAL A 55 -3.52 5.23 -12.89
N HIS A 56 -3.47 6.55 -13.02
CA HIS A 56 -2.78 7.21 -14.14
C HIS A 56 -1.27 6.88 -14.19
N LEU A 57 -0.62 6.76 -13.04
CA LEU A 57 0.79 6.35 -12.93
C LEU A 57 0.99 4.84 -13.09
N GLU A 58 -0.08 4.08 -13.35
CA GLU A 58 -0.06 2.62 -13.49
C GLU A 58 0.50 1.90 -12.24
N MET A 59 0.35 2.50 -11.07
CA MET A 59 0.65 1.86 -9.80
C MET A 59 -0.55 1.11 -9.24
N LEU A 60 -1.75 1.50 -9.63
CA LEU A 60 -3.01 0.82 -9.34
C LEU A 60 -3.75 0.50 -10.64
N GLU A 61 -4.46 -0.61 -10.62
CA GLU A 61 -5.49 -0.98 -11.57
C GLU A 61 -6.84 -0.92 -10.86
N VAL A 62 -7.87 -0.45 -11.56
CA VAL A 62 -9.23 -0.43 -11.04
C VAL A 62 -10.11 -1.35 -11.87
N THR A 63 -10.84 -2.24 -11.19
CA THR A 63 -11.80 -3.16 -11.81
C THR A 63 -13.15 -3.05 -11.11
N ASP A 64 -14.21 -3.41 -11.82
CA ASP A 64 -15.54 -3.47 -11.22
C ASP A 64 -15.70 -4.78 -10.45
N ASP A 65 -16.42 -4.70 -9.31
CA ASP A 65 -16.80 -5.88 -8.56
C ASP A 65 -18.00 -6.56 -9.25
N ASP A 66 -17.83 -7.81 -9.69
CA ASP A 66 -18.87 -8.58 -10.38
C ASP A 66 -20.10 -8.82 -9.51
N THR A 67 -19.98 -8.75 -8.18
CA THR A 67 -21.09 -8.95 -7.24
C THR A 67 -21.88 -7.66 -6.96
N HIS A 68 -21.28 -6.49 -7.18
CA HIS A 68 -21.88 -5.17 -6.95
C HIS A 68 -21.48 -4.21 -8.06
N SER A 69 -22.38 -3.93 -8.99
CA SER A 69 -22.15 -3.16 -10.21
C SER A 69 -21.59 -1.73 -10.01
N GLN A 70 -21.63 -1.18 -8.79
CA GLN A 70 -21.11 0.16 -8.47
C GLN A 70 -19.84 0.15 -7.64
N LYS A 71 -19.33 -1.04 -7.25
CA LYS A 71 -18.17 -1.18 -6.40
C LYS A 71 -16.91 -1.37 -7.25
N ARG A 72 -15.94 -0.51 -7.06
CA ARG A 72 -14.65 -0.58 -7.73
C ARG A 72 -13.60 -1.15 -6.81
N ILE A 73 -12.83 -2.11 -7.33
CA ILE A 73 -11.73 -2.76 -6.61
C ILE A 73 -10.41 -2.21 -7.14
N TYR A 74 -9.59 -1.70 -6.24
CA TYR A 74 -8.23 -1.24 -6.54
C TYR A 74 -7.24 -2.36 -6.27
N SER A 75 -6.40 -2.66 -7.25
CA SER A 75 -5.35 -3.68 -7.16
C SER A 75 -4.00 -3.03 -7.45
N LEU A 76 -2.96 -3.48 -6.74
CA LEU A 76 -1.59 -3.07 -7.06
C LEU A 76 -1.15 -3.70 -8.38
N THR A 77 -0.50 -2.92 -9.22
CA THR A 77 0.25 -3.42 -10.38
C THR A 77 1.63 -3.89 -9.94
N GLU A 78 2.43 -4.45 -10.85
CA GLU A 78 3.84 -4.75 -10.57
C GLU A 78 4.60 -3.51 -10.09
N SER A 79 4.33 -2.35 -10.69
CA SER A 79 4.92 -1.07 -10.27
C SER A 79 4.47 -0.68 -8.84
N GLY A 80 3.20 -0.85 -8.51
CA GLY A 80 2.69 -0.59 -7.17
C GLY A 80 3.27 -1.53 -6.12
N ILE A 81 3.37 -2.82 -6.43
CA ILE A 81 4.01 -3.83 -5.57
C ILE A 81 5.49 -3.48 -5.37
N GLY A 82 6.18 -3.10 -6.44
CA GLY A 82 7.59 -2.68 -6.40
C GLY A 82 7.85 -1.46 -5.52
N PHE A 83 6.84 -0.66 -5.23
CA PHE A 83 6.94 0.48 -4.31
C PHE A 83 6.82 0.07 -2.83
N VAL A 84 6.26 -1.08 -2.52
CA VAL A 84 6.07 -1.54 -1.13
C VAL A 84 7.39 -1.58 -0.34
N PRO A 85 8.53 -2.07 -0.91
CA PRO A 85 9.81 -1.99 -0.21
C PRO A 85 10.25 -0.57 0.17
N VAL A 86 9.87 0.43 -0.62
CA VAL A 86 10.13 1.84 -0.28
C VAL A 86 9.33 2.25 0.96
N VAL A 87 8.07 1.83 1.05
CA VAL A 87 7.22 2.06 2.24
C VAL A 87 7.85 1.42 3.48
N PHE A 88 8.37 0.20 3.37
CA PHE A 88 9.09 -0.46 4.48
C PHE A 88 10.36 0.30 4.87
N LYS A 89 11.11 0.84 3.90
CA LYS A 89 12.29 1.67 4.17
C LYS A 89 11.95 2.98 4.87
N MET A 90 10.83 3.59 4.52
CA MET A 90 10.31 4.76 5.25
C MET A 90 10.04 4.40 6.72
N ALA A 91 9.42 3.24 6.97
CA ALA A 91 9.16 2.75 8.32
C ALA A 91 10.46 2.47 9.09
N SER A 92 11.45 1.81 8.45
CA SER A 92 12.77 1.54 9.05
C SER A 92 13.47 2.84 9.46
N TRP A 93 13.54 3.80 8.57
CA TRP A 93 14.17 5.08 8.84
C TRP A 93 13.49 5.82 10.00
N THR A 94 12.15 5.81 9.99
CA THR A 94 11.38 6.47 11.04
C THR A 94 11.57 5.78 12.39
N ALA A 95 11.60 4.44 12.42
CA ALA A 95 11.84 3.67 13.64
C ALA A 95 13.22 3.97 14.26
N GLU A 96 14.24 4.17 13.42
CA GLU A 96 15.60 4.43 13.89
C GLU A 96 15.80 5.88 14.35
N PHE A 97 15.28 6.86 13.62
CA PHE A 97 15.63 8.27 13.80
C PHE A 97 14.49 9.16 14.32
N ARG A 98 13.31 8.60 14.48
CA ARG A 98 12.14 9.37 14.93
C ARG A 98 11.32 8.59 15.94
N ASN A 99 10.60 8.89 16.71
CA ASN A 99 9.93 8.13 17.76
C ASN A 99 8.47 7.75 17.36
N PRO A 100 8.27 6.84 16.39
CA PRO A 100 6.93 6.42 16.00
C PRO A 100 6.28 5.55 17.07
N SER A 101 5.00 5.18 16.86
CA SER A 101 4.29 4.30 17.79
C SER A 101 5.02 2.96 17.96
N PRO A 102 5.48 2.60 19.19
CA PRO A 102 6.21 1.35 19.41
C PRO A 102 5.34 0.12 19.14
N VAL A 103 4.03 0.22 19.29
CA VAL A 103 3.12 -0.89 18.99
C VAL A 103 3.11 -1.18 17.50
N ILE A 104 3.01 -0.14 16.66
CA ILE A 104 3.02 -0.30 15.20
C ILE A 104 4.36 -0.84 14.72
N VAL A 105 5.47 -0.35 15.28
CA VAL A 105 6.82 -0.86 14.96
C VAL A 105 6.93 -2.34 15.30
N ALA A 106 6.47 -2.75 16.48
CA ALA A 106 6.51 -4.15 16.91
C ALA A 106 5.70 -5.07 15.99
N MET A 107 4.51 -4.63 15.55
CA MET A 107 3.67 -5.41 14.64
C MET A 107 4.29 -5.57 13.25
N SER A 108 5.15 -4.67 12.83
CA SER A 108 5.80 -4.67 11.51
C SER A 108 7.29 -5.04 11.57
N GLN A 109 7.77 -5.58 12.69
CA GLN A 109 9.19 -5.76 12.99
C GLN A 109 10.01 -6.41 11.86
N PRO A 110 9.61 -7.54 11.26
CA PRO A 110 10.43 -8.15 10.21
C PRO A 110 10.65 -7.24 9.00
N TYR A 111 9.67 -6.41 8.66
CA TYR A 111 9.75 -5.48 7.53
C TYR A 111 10.54 -4.23 7.89
N VAL A 112 10.37 -3.74 9.11
CA VAL A 112 11.14 -2.60 9.66
C VAL A 112 12.63 -2.95 9.75
N ASP A 113 12.96 -4.17 10.18
CA ASP A 113 14.34 -4.64 10.28
C ASP A 113 14.96 -4.98 8.91
N GLY A 114 14.15 -5.08 7.87
CA GLY A 114 14.61 -5.40 6.54
C GLY A 114 14.91 -6.88 6.32
N ASP A 115 14.18 -7.77 6.99
CA ASP A 115 14.30 -9.22 6.77
C ASP A 115 13.93 -9.57 5.32
N ALA A 116 14.95 -9.98 4.55
CA ALA A 116 14.79 -10.24 3.12
C ALA A 116 13.80 -11.37 2.84
N GLY A 117 13.82 -12.42 3.63
CA GLY A 117 12.90 -13.55 3.47
C GLY A 117 11.45 -13.16 3.73
N ALA A 118 11.20 -12.38 4.79
CA ALA A 118 9.87 -11.87 5.12
C ALA A 118 9.34 -10.92 4.03
N ILE A 119 10.19 -10.02 3.54
CA ILE A 119 9.84 -9.07 2.48
C ILE A 119 9.54 -9.81 1.18
N ASP A 120 10.38 -10.76 0.77
CA ASP A 120 10.16 -11.55 -0.46
C ASP A 120 8.85 -12.35 -0.38
N PHE A 121 8.56 -12.95 0.76
CA PHE A 121 7.30 -13.66 0.99
C PHE A 121 6.10 -12.70 0.89
N PHE A 122 6.21 -11.51 1.47
CA PHE A 122 5.17 -10.49 1.39
C PHE A 122 4.91 -10.06 -0.06
N LEU A 123 5.97 -9.77 -0.81
CA LEU A 123 5.84 -9.34 -2.21
C LEU A 123 5.25 -10.44 -3.09
N LYS A 124 5.63 -11.72 -2.85
CA LYS A 124 5.01 -12.86 -3.52
C LYS A 124 3.51 -12.92 -3.22
N THR A 125 3.14 -12.75 -1.97
CA THR A 125 1.73 -12.73 -1.55
C THR A 125 0.96 -11.58 -2.21
N MET A 126 1.57 -10.41 -2.32
CA MET A 126 0.97 -9.29 -3.04
C MET A 126 0.73 -9.59 -4.52
N ARG A 127 1.68 -10.28 -5.19
CA ARG A 127 1.47 -10.72 -6.58
C ARG A 127 0.33 -11.73 -6.67
N ASP A 128 0.26 -12.68 -5.77
CA ASP A 128 -0.83 -13.66 -5.75
C ASP A 128 -2.20 -12.99 -5.60
N ILE A 129 -2.33 -12.03 -4.69
CA ILE A 129 -3.58 -11.32 -4.44
C ILE A 129 -3.94 -10.36 -5.59
N HIS A 130 -3.00 -9.53 -6.00
CA HIS A 130 -3.29 -8.38 -6.86
C HIS A 130 -3.12 -8.66 -8.36
N ILE A 131 -2.17 -9.52 -8.73
CA ILE A 131 -1.87 -9.84 -10.14
C ILE A 131 -2.59 -11.12 -10.55
N HIS A 132 -2.37 -12.21 -9.79
CA HIS A 132 -2.93 -13.53 -10.13
C HIS A 132 -4.38 -13.69 -9.65
N LYS A 133 -4.86 -12.80 -8.78
CA LYS A 133 -6.23 -12.82 -8.22
C LYS A 133 -6.55 -14.15 -7.53
N THR A 134 -5.56 -14.75 -6.88
CA THR A 134 -5.72 -16.00 -6.15
C THR A 134 -6.13 -15.75 -4.71
N THR A 135 -6.90 -16.71 -4.14
CA THR A 135 -7.25 -16.68 -2.72
C THR A 135 -6.03 -17.08 -1.90
N VAL A 136 -5.68 -16.26 -0.90
CA VAL A 136 -4.62 -16.60 0.05
C VAL A 136 -5.22 -17.12 1.34
N PRO A 137 -4.58 -18.11 2.01
CA PRO A 137 -5.06 -18.61 3.29
C PRO A 137 -5.09 -17.50 4.35
N GLU A 138 -6.18 -17.45 5.09
CA GLU A 138 -6.30 -16.65 6.31
C GLU A 138 -5.59 -17.34 7.49
N PRO A 139 -5.09 -16.62 8.49
CA PRO A 139 -5.06 -15.17 8.58
C PRO A 139 -3.78 -14.58 7.96
N LEU A 140 -3.93 -13.54 7.17
CA LEU A 140 -2.80 -12.69 6.85
C LEU A 140 -2.54 -11.83 8.10
N TRP A 141 -1.40 -12.00 8.76
CA TRP A 141 -1.10 -11.37 10.06
C TRP A 141 -1.15 -9.82 10.02
N TRP A 142 -1.06 -9.23 8.86
CA TRP A 142 -1.26 -7.78 8.67
C TRP A 142 -2.72 -7.36 8.56
N LYS A 143 -3.65 -8.29 8.47
CA LYS A 143 -5.08 -8.04 8.62
C LYS A 143 -5.45 -8.05 10.11
N VAL A 144 -5.01 -7.06 10.80
CA VAL A 144 -5.42 -6.89 12.19
C VAL A 144 -6.64 -5.98 12.25
#